data_18323a35f6aea697cd9f472813bd73b7
#
_entry.id   18323a35f6aea697cd9f472813bd73b7
#
_cell.length_a   1.000
_cell.length_b   1.000
_cell.length_c   1.000
_cell.angle_alpha   90.00
_cell.angle_beta   90.00
_cell.angle_gamma   90.00
#
_symmetry.space_group_name_H-M   'P 1'
#
loop_
_entity.id
_entity.type
_entity.pdbx_description
1 polymer ?
#
loop_
_entity_poly.entity_id
_entity_poly.type
_entity_poly.pdbx_seq_one_letter_code
_entity_poly.pdbx_strand_id
1 'polypeptide(L)'
;AAIDSSTAIDAAGQAQTCANYCALIGANCTAANAMYGGAAECMASCMHFPAGTAADMSGNTLGCRIYHADAAATNASLHCRHAGPGGDGACGMNCEGFCAVALGSCAGQANPPYASMGACMTACAGFAPTPSYSAATTSGNSLACRLYHATAASTTPALHCPHTAPTGGPCQ
;
A
#
# COMPACT_ATOMS: atom_id res chain seq x y z
N ALA A 1 -9.78 -10.76 -25.94
CA ALA A 1 -10.31 -11.64 -24.90
C ALA A 1 -10.88 -10.76 -23.80
N ALA A 2 -12.19 -10.78 -23.62
CA ALA A 2 -12.87 -10.11 -22.52
C ALA A 2 -12.41 -10.77 -21.21
N ILE A 3 -11.85 -9.98 -20.29
CA ILE A 3 -11.58 -10.42 -18.93
C ILE A 3 -12.96 -10.49 -18.26
N ASP A 4 -13.43 -11.68 -18.00
CA ASP A 4 -14.63 -11.92 -17.21
C ASP A 4 -14.36 -11.38 -15.79
N SER A 5 -14.93 -10.21 -15.53
CA SER A 5 -14.97 -9.63 -14.21
C SER A 5 -16.11 -10.29 -13.43
N SER A 6 -15.96 -11.57 -13.13
CA SER A 6 -16.74 -12.15 -12.02
C SER A 6 -16.23 -11.48 -10.75
N THR A 7 -16.94 -10.44 -10.31
CA THR A 7 -16.60 -9.73 -9.07
C THR A 7 -16.83 -10.68 -7.91
N ALA A 8 -15.75 -11.33 -7.44
CA ALA A 8 -15.81 -12.03 -6.16
C ALA A 8 -16.22 -11.02 -5.09
N ILE A 9 -17.15 -11.38 -4.24
CA ILE A 9 -17.58 -10.57 -3.10
C ILE A 9 -17.17 -11.29 -1.80
N ASP A 10 -16.84 -10.53 -0.76
CA ASP A 10 -16.55 -11.06 0.57
C ASP A 10 -17.85 -11.42 1.34
N ALA A 11 -17.70 -11.92 2.57
CA ALA A 11 -18.83 -12.29 3.43
C ALA A 11 -19.74 -11.10 3.79
N ALA A 12 -19.23 -9.85 3.67
CA ALA A 12 -20.00 -8.63 3.86
C ALA A 12 -20.63 -8.11 2.54
N GLY A 13 -20.46 -8.84 1.42
CA GLY A 13 -20.95 -8.44 0.10
C GLY A 13 -20.06 -7.41 -0.62
N GLN A 14 -18.81 -7.26 -0.21
CA GLN A 14 -17.88 -6.30 -0.79
C GLN A 14 -17.23 -6.83 -2.07
N ALA A 15 -17.23 -6.03 -3.14
CA ALA A 15 -16.58 -6.39 -4.39
C ALA A 15 -15.05 -6.35 -4.26
N GLN A 16 -14.37 -7.39 -4.74
CA GLN A 16 -12.91 -7.55 -4.70
C GLN A 16 -12.25 -6.74 -5.82
N THR A 17 -12.36 -5.41 -5.77
CA THR A 17 -11.83 -4.49 -6.77
C THR A 17 -11.09 -3.32 -6.13
N CYS A 18 -10.11 -2.75 -6.83
CA CYS A 18 -9.45 -1.51 -6.39
C CYS A 18 -10.43 -0.34 -6.25
N ALA A 19 -11.47 -0.28 -7.08
CA ALA A 19 -12.48 0.76 -6.97
C ALA A 19 -13.22 0.70 -5.63
N ASN A 20 -13.66 -0.50 -5.21
CA ASN A 20 -14.30 -0.71 -3.92
C ASN A 20 -13.33 -0.44 -2.75
N TYR A 21 -12.13 -1.00 -2.82
CA TYR A 21 -11.10 -0.76 -1.81
C TYR A 21 -10.83 0.72 -1.58
N CYS A 22 -10.61 1.48 -2.67
CA CYS A 22 -10.30 2.91 -2.57
C CYS A 22 -11.50 3.75 -2.15
N ALA A 23 -12.72 3.33 -2.46
CA ALA A 23 -13.93 3.98 -1.93
C ALA A 23 -14.03 3.80 -0.41
N LEU A 24 -13.81 2.58 0.11
CA LEU A 24 -13.83 2.29 1.54
C LEU A 24 -12.71 3.03 2.29
N ILE A 25 -11.47 2.97 1.79
CA ILE A 25 -10.32 3.67 2.38
C ILE A 25 -10.57 5.19 2.42
N GLY A 26 -11.06 5.76 1.33
CA GLY A 26 -11.34 7.19 1.26
C GLY A 26 -12.47 7.65 2.19
N ALA A 27 -13.46 6.80 2.42
CA ALA A 27 -14.57 7.08 3.33
C ALA A 27 -14.19 6.92 4.81
N ASN A 28 -13.44 5.85 5.15
CA ASN A 28 -13.25 5.43 6.53
C ASN A 28 -11.88 5.83 7.12
N CYS A 29 -10.88 6.10 6.25
CA CYS A 29 -9.50 6.39 6.66
C CYS A 29 -9.12 7.83 6.30
N THR A 30 -9.55 8.77 7.12
CA THR A 30 -9.40 10.21 6.86
C THR A 30 -8.50 10.90 7.90
N ALA A 31 -8.10 12.13 7.62
CA ALA A 31 -7.27 12.96 8.52
C ALA A 31 -6.00 12.24 8.97
N ALA A 32 -5.78 12.05 10.27
CA ALA A 32 -4.59 11.38 10.80
C ALA A 32 -4.48 9.89 10.41
N ASN A 33 -5.59 9.27 9.99
CA ASN A 33 -5.64 7.88 9.53
C ASN A 33 -5.57 7.77 7.99
N ALA A 34 -5.35 8.85 7.25
CA ALA A 34 -5.25 8.79 5.80
C ALA A 34 -4.07 7.90 5.36
N MET A 35 -4.35 6.98 4.42
CA MET A 35 -3.39 5.98 3.95
C MET A 35 -2.84 6.30 2.55
N TYR A 36 -3.41 7.26 1.84
CA TYR A 36 -3.00 7.71 0.51
C TYR A 36 -3.16 9.22 0.38
N GLY A 37 -2.39 9.84 -0.50
CA GLY A 37 -2.51 11.26 -0.81
C GLY A 37 -3.78 11.61 -1.60
N GLY A 38 -4.46 10.61 -2.18
CA GLY A 38 -5.71 10.78 -2.90
C GLY A 38 -6.19 9.50 -3.59
N ALA A 39 -7.39 9.58 -4.18
CA ALA A 39 -8.03 8.44 -4.83
C ALA A 39 -7.20 7.88 -6.02
N ALA A 40 -6.56 8.73 -6.81
CA ALA A 40 -5.73 8.31 -7.94
C ALA A 40 -4.52 7.50 -7.47
N GLU A 41 -3.87 7.92 -6.39
CA GLU A 41 -2.74 7.23 -5.78
C GLU A 41 -3.17 5.87 -5.21
N CYS A 42 -4.31 5.82 -4.51
CA CYS A 42 -4.88 4.58 -4.03
C CYS A 42 -5.15 3.58 -5.17
N MET A 43 -5.83 4.03 -6.23
CA MET A 43 -6.16 3.19 -7.38
C MET A 43 -4.92 2.62 -8.05
N ALA A 44 -3.90 3.45 -8.29
CA ALA A 44 -2.66 3.03 -8.93
C ALA A 44 -1.85 2.07 -8.03
N SER A 45 -1.75 2.37 -6.73
CA SER A 45 -1.05 1.49 -5.76
C SER A 45 -1.73 0.14 -5.59
N CYS A 46 -3.08 0.13 -5.57
CA CYS A 46 -3.86 -1.10 -5.41
C CYS A 46 -3.58 -2.14 -6.50
N MET A 47 -3.26 -1.71 -7.71
CA MET A 47 -2.95 -2.61 -8.83
C MET A 47 -1.74 -3.52 -8.57
N HIS A 48 -0.93 -3.23 -7.56
CA HIS A 48 0.27 -3.97 -7.21
C HIS A 48 0.06 -4.97 -6.07
N PHE A 49 -1.11 -5.00 -5.43
CA PHE A 49 -1.41 -5.99 -4.41
C PHE A 49 -1.83 -7.32 -5.03
N PRO A 50 -1.39 -8.46 -4.48
CA PRO A 50 -1.98 -9.75 -4.83
C PRO A 50 -3.49 -9.73 -4.56
N ALA A 51 -4.28 -10.29 -5.48
CA ALA A 51 -5.74 -10.22 -5.37
C ALA A 51 -6.27 -10.91 -4.09
N GLY A 52 -5.78 -12.11 -3.81
CA GLY A 52 -6.31 -12.93 -2.71
C GLY A 52 -7.75 -13.38 -2.97
N THR A 53 -8.49 -13.59 -1.89
CA THR A 53 -9.89 -14.01 -1.92
C THR A 53 -10.77 -13.09 -1.07
N ALA A 54 -12.07 -13.14 -1.29
CA ALA A 54 -13.06 -12.42 -0.50
C ALA A 54 -13.13 -12.85 0.99
N ALA A 55 -12.55 -14.01 1.33
CA ALA A 55 -12.49 -14.52 2.70
C ALA A 55 -11.21 -14.10 3.45
N ASP A 56 -10.29 -13.42 2.81
CA ASP A 56 -9.02 -13.06 3.43
C ASP A 56 -9.22 -11.97 4.51
N MET A 57 -8.86 -12.30 5.73
CA MET A 57 -8.81 -11.37 6.87
C MET A 57 -7.37 -11.14 7.35
N SER A 58 -6.39 -11.75 6.67
CA SER A 58 -4.96 -11.64 6.94
C SER A 58 -4.14 -11.94 5.68
N GLY A 59 -2.83 -11.59 5.71
CA GLY A 59 -1.93 -11.79 4.58
C GLY A 59 -1.94 -10.63 3.58
N ASN A 60 -0.87 -10.54 2.78
CA ASN A 60 -0.64 -9.40 1.87
C ASN A 60 -1.52 -9.50 0.61
N THR A 61 -2.84 -9.35 0.76
CA THR A 61 -3.80 -9.43 -0.34
C THR A 61 -4.74 -8.22 -0.38
N LEU A 62 -5.34 -7.98 -1.55
CA LEU A 62 -6.40 -6.98 -1.70
C LEU A 62 -7.63 -7.38 -0.88
N GLY A 63 -7.98 -8.68 -0.84
CA GLY A 63 -9.10 -9.18 -0.04
C GLY A 63 -8.99 -8.78 1.43
N CYS A 64 -7.83 -9.03 2.04
CA CYS A 64 -7.56 -8.61 3.42
C CYS A 64 -7.70 -7.09 3.60
N ARG A 65 -7.18 -6.30 2.67
CA ARG A 65 -7.25 -4.84 2.74
C ARG A 65 -8.68 -4.32 2.62
N ILE A 66 -9.53 -4.93 1.78
CA ILE A 66 -10.95 -4.60 1.68
C ILE A 66 -11.66 -4.90 2.99
N TYR A 67 -11.44 -6.09 3.57
CA TYR A 67 -12.01 -6.44 4.87
C TYR A 67 -11.68 -5.40 5.95
N HIS A 68 -10.40 -5.01 6.06
CA HIS A 68 -10.00 -4.02 7.05
C HIS A 68 -10.43 -2.58 6.69
N ALA A 69 -10.54 -2.23 5.42
CA ALA A 69 -11.04 -0.92 5.01
C ALA A 69 -12.53 -0.74 5.36
N ASP A 70 -13.33 -1.81 5.26
CA ASP A 70 -14.72 -1.82 5.72
C ASP A 70 -14.80 -1.75 7.26
N ALA A 71 -14.04 -2.56 7.96
CA ALA A 71 -13.97 -2.57 9.43
C ALA A 71 -13.48 -1.23 10.02
N ALA A 72 -12.75 -0.42 9.25
CA ALA A 72 -12.29 0.89 9.67
C ALA A 72 -13.44 1.87 9.95
N ALA A 73 -14.64 1.63 9.42
CA ALA A 73 -15.84 2.40 9.77
C ALA A 73 -16.16 2.38 11.28
N THR A 74 -15.76 1.31 11.98
CA THR A 74 -15.97 1.15 13.44
C THR A 74 -14.75 1.48 14.27
N ASN A 75 -13.54 1.28 13.74
CA ASN A 75 -12.28 1.57 14.44
C ASN A 75 -11.19 1.96 13.43
N ALA A 76 -11.21 3.21 12.98
CA ALA A 76 -10.28 3.73 11.99
C ALA A 76 -8.81 3.68 12.45
N SER A 77 -8.52 3.97 13.73
CA SER A 77 -7.15 3.99 14.24
C SER A 77 -6.43 2.63 14.17
N LEU A 78 -7.18 1.54 14.24
CA LEU A 78 -6.66 0.17 14.09
C LEU A 78 -6.69 -0.27 12.64
N HIS A 79 -7.89 -0.24 12.03
CA HIS A 79 -8.11 -0.92 10.77
C HIS A 79 -7.57 -0.16 9.54
N CYS A 80 -7.42 1.17 9.60
CA CYS A 80 -6.81 1.91 8.50
C CYS A 80 -5.36 1.50 8.24
N ARG A 81 -4.58 1.25 9.29
CA ARG A 81 -3.19 0.78 9.15
C ARG A 81 -3.13 -0.62 8.56
N HIS A 82 -4.03 -1.52 8.99
CA HIS A 82 -4.16 -2.86 8.43
C HIS A 82 -4.58 -2.84 6.95
N ALA A 83 -5.52 -1.96 6.60
CA ALA A 83 -5.96 -1.78 5.23
C ALA A 83 -4.97 -1.02 4.36
N GLY A 84 -4.07 -0.25 4.96
CA GLY A 84 -3.11 0.60 4.26
C GLY A 84 -2.08 -0.17 3.42
N PRO A 85 -1.25 0.57 2.67
CA PRO A 85 -0.32 -0.05 1.72
C PRO A 85 0.72 -0.97 2.38
N GLY A 86 1.08 -0.73 3.64
CA GLY A 86 1.99 -1.59 4.39
C GLY A 86 1.35 -2.86 4.95
N GLY A 87 0.08 -2.78 5.35
CA GLY A 87 -0.65 -3.91 5.95
C GLY A 87 -0.48 -4.08 7.46
N ASP A 88 0.51 -3.43 8.07
CA ASP A 88 0.78 -3.31 9.51
C ASP A 88 0.69 -4.65 10.30
N GLY A 89 1.15 -5.75 9.68
CA GLY A 89 1.17 -7.10 10.24
C GLY A 89 -0.14 -7.89 10.08
N ALA A 90 -1.26 -7.25 9.80
CA ALA A 90 -2.53 -7.92 9.52
C ALA A 90 -2.66 -8.27 8.03
N CYS A 91 -2.58 -7.28 7.14
CA CYS A 91 -2.58 -7.52 5.69
C CYS A 91 -1.15 -7.59 5.14
N GLY A 92 -0.36 -8.49 5.71
CA GLY A 92 1.05 -8.67 5.42
C GLY A 92 1.96 -7.79 6.26
N MET A 93 3.25 -8.09 6.22
CA MET A 93 4.28 -7.27 6.86
C MET A 93 4.48 -5.97 6.06
N ASN A 94 4.83 -4.89 6.74
CA ASN A 94 5.01 -3.59 6.09
C ASN A 94 6.03 -3.61 4.94
N CYS A 95 7.07 -4.44 5.01
CA CYS A 95 8.02 -4.61 3.93
C CYS A 95 7.41 -5.33 2.70
N GLU A 96 6.49 -6.27 2.90
CA GLU A 96 5.82 -6.95 1.78
C GLU A 96 4.96 -5.97 0.99
N GLY A 97 4.15 -5.17 1.69
CA GLY A 97 3.34 -4.13 1.05
C GLY A 97 4.19 -3.04 0.38
N PHE A 98 5.20 -2.54 1.08
CA PHE A 98 6.15 -1.57 0.53
C PHE A 98 6.79 -2.08 -0.75
N CYS A 99 7.36 -3.29 -0.73
CA CYS A 99 8.07 -3.83 -1.88
C CYS A 99 7.14 -4.13 -3.07
N ALA A 100 5.91 -4.59 -2.81
CA ALA A 100 4.93 -4.78 -3.88
C ALA A 100 4.64 -3.46 -4.61
N VAL A 101 4.36 -2.39 -3.86
CA VAL A 101 4.07 -1.07 -4.45
C VAL A 101 5.30 -0.44 -5.09
N ALA A 102 6.46 -0.44 -4.41
CA ALA A 102 7.69 0.18 -4.94
C ALA A 102 8.16 -0.48 -6.23
N LEU A 103 8.17 -1.81 -6.30
CA LEU A 103 8.56 -2.54 -7.51
C LEU A 103 7.58 -2.30 -8.65
N GLY A 104 6.27 -2.35 -8.37
CA GLY A 104 5.25 -2.14 -9.39
C GLY A 104 5.28 -0.71 -9.93
N SER A 105 5.31 0.29 -9.06
CA SER A 105 5.30 1.70 -9.43
C SER A 105 6.58 2.15 -10.14
N CYS A 106 7.73 1.53 -9.84
CA CYS A 106 9.03 1.95 -10.35
C CYS A 106 9.60 1.07 -11.46
N ALA A 107 8.88 0.03 -11.90
CA ALA A 107 9.37 -0.92 -12.90
C ALA A 107 9.78 -0.29 -14.25
N GLY A 108 9.13 0.81 -14.64
CA GLY A 108 9.41 1.51 -15.89
C GLY A 108 10.51 2.56 -15.83
N GLN A 109 11.15 2.75 -14.68
CA GLN A 109 12.18 3.77 -14.51
C GLN A 109 13.54 3.30 -15.05
N ALA A 110 14.34 4.23 -15.58
CA ALA A 110 15.69 3.92 -16.09
C ALA A 110 16.61 3.32 -15.00
N ASN A 111 16.43 3.76 -13.76
CA ASN A 111 17.18 3.27 -12.60
C ASN A 111 16.19 2.90 -11.48
N PRO A 112 15.53 1.74 -11.56
CA PRO A 112 14.63 1.32 -10.51
C PRO A 112 15.37 1.14 -9.18
N PRO A 113 14.80 1.54 -8.05
CA PRO A 113 15.50 1.50 -6.75
C PRO A 113 15.81 0.08 -6.28
N TYR A 114 15.07 -0.91 -6.79
CA TYR A 114 15.24 -2.32 -6.44
C TYR A 114 15.15 -3.20 -7.68
N ALA A 115 16.07 -4.17 -7.80
CA ALA A 115 16.12 -5.09 -8.93
C ALA A 115 15.14 -6.28 -8.78
N SER A 116 14.70 -6.58 -7.57
CA SER A 116 13.82 -7.74 -7.29
C SER A 116 13.12 -7.60 -5.93
N MET A 117 12.11 -8.43 -5.71
CA MET A 117 11.43 -8.54 -4.42
C MET A 117 12.42 -8.88 -3.29
N GLY A 118 13.33 -9.84 -3.51
CA GLY A 118 14.33 -10.21 -2.51
C GLY A 118 15.28 -9.06 -2.15
N ALA A 119 15.74 -8.29 -3.16
CA ALA A 119 16.59 -7.13 -2.92
C ALA A 119 15.85 -6.03 -2.13
N CYS A 120 14.58 -5.78 -2.47
CA CYS A 120 13.74 -4.82 -1.75
C CYS A 120 13.50 -5.26 -0.31
N MET A 121 13.12 -6.51 -0.08
CA MET A 121 12.87 -7.06 1.27
C MET A 121 14.12 -6.98 2.16
N THR A 122 15.30 -7.30 1.60
CA THR A 122 16.58 -7.18 2.31
C THR A 122 16.86 -5.73 2.72
N ALA A 123 16.66 -4.78 1.82
CA ALA A 123 16.84 -3.36 2.12
C ALA A 123 15.81 -2.87 3.14
N CYS A 124 14.55 -3.24 2.97
CA CYS A 124 13.45 -2.84 3.84
C CYS A 124 13.65 -3.31 5.30
N ALA A 125 14.22 -4.48 5.51
CA ALA A 125 14.51 -5.00 6.85
C ALA A 125 15.49 -4.10 7.65
N GLY A 126 16.26 -3.25 6.97
CA GLY A 126 17.16 -2.27 7.60
C GLY A 126 16.51 -0.90 7.86
N PHE A 127 15.29 -0.64 7.43
CA PHE A 127 14.63 0.66 7.65
C PHE A 127 14.02 0.74 9.06
N ALA A 128 14.11 1.93 9.67
CA ALA A 128 13.48 2.17 10.94
C ALA A 128 11.94 1.94 10.84
N PRO A 129 11.36 1.08 11.70
CA PRO A 129 9.94 0.75 11.63
C PRO A 129 9.03 1.84 12.20
N THR A 130 9.58 2.86 12.82
CA THR A 130 8.86 3.99 13.43
C THR A 130 9.19 5.29 12.70
N PRO A 131 8.24 6.23 12.61
CA PRO A 131 6.84 6.13 13.08
C PRO A 131 6.02 5.12 12.29
N SER A 132 4.82 4.77 12.80
CA SER A 132 3.82 4.03 12.01
C SER A 132 3.42 4.84 10.78
N TYR A 133 3.10 4.14 9.70
CA TYR A 133 2.75 4.79 8.43
C TYR A 133 1.43 5.57 8.51
N SER A 134 1.43 6.73 7.91
CA SER A 134 0.26 7.48 7.44
C SER A 134 0.66 8.29 6.20
N ALA A 135 -0.30 8.75 5.40
CA ALA A 135 -0.03 9.58 4.23
C ALA A 135 0.61 10.94 4.54
N ALA A 136 0.72 11.31 5.81
CA ALA A 136 1.40 12.53 6.25
C ALA A 136 2.92 12.32 6.54
N THR A 137 3.42 11.08 6.51
CA THR A 137 4.82 10.76 6.82
C THR A 137 5.71 10.92 5.59
N THR A 138 5.99 12.15 5.20
CA THR A 138 6.63 12.50 3.92
C THR A 138 8.16 12.64 3.98
N SER A 139 8.77 12.54 5.16
CA SER A 139 10.21 12.72 5.37
C SER A 139 10.71 11.93 6.58
N GLY A 140 12.05 11.88 6.73
CA GLY A 140 12.73 11.20 7.83
C GLY A 140 13.12 9.76 7.49
N ASN A 141 14.21 9.29 8.09
CA ASN A 141 14.81 7.99 7.77
C ASN A 141 14.00 6.83 8.37
N SER A 142 12.85 6.52 7.74
CA SER A 142 11.94 5.47 8.21
C SER A 142 11.34 4.68 7.04
N LEU A 143 10.79 3.50 7.34
CA LEU A 143 9.97 2.75 6.39
C LEU A 143 8.71 3.53 6.02
N ALA A 144 8.11 4.24 6.98
CA ALA A 144 6.89 5.02 6.73
C ALA A 144 7.09 6.11 5.65
N CYS A 145 8.22 6.86 5.69
CA CYS A 145 8.57 7.80 4.64
C CYS A 145 8.70 7.12 3.26
N ARG A 146 9.42 6.00 3.20
CA ARG A 146 9.62 5.25 1.94
C ARG A 146 8.33 4.67 1.41
N LEU A 147 7.43 4.24 2.28
CA LEU A 147 6.11 3.74 1.90
C LEU A 147 5.24 4.87 1.32
N TYR A 148 5.28 6.09 1.91
CA TYR A 148 4.65 7.27 1.33
C TYR A 148 5.15 7.51 -0.09
N HIS A 149 6.47 7.51 -0.29
CA HIS A 149 7.03 7.73 -1.63
C HIS A 149 6.76 6.58 -2.59
N ALA A 150 6.62 5.35 -2.12
CA ALA A 150 6.22 4.22 -2.97
C ALA A 150 4.78 4.38 -3.48
N THR A 151 3.85 4.81 -2.61
CA THR A 151 2.47 5.08 -3.05
C THR A 151 2.40 6.29 -3.98
N ALA A 152 3.09 7.39 -3.67
CA ALA A 152 3.14 8.57 -4.53
C ALA A 152 3.80 8.28 -5.90
N ALA A 153 4.77 7.36 -5.95
CA ALA A 153 5.41 6.90 -7.19
C ALA A 153 4.42 6.23 -8.14
N SER A 154 3.31 5.69 -7.66
CA SER A 154 2.29 5.08 -8.50
C SER A 154 1.63 6.07 -9.48
N THR A 155 1.68 7.37 -9.17
CA THR A 155 1.16 8.45 -10.03
C THR A 155 2.27 9.34 -10.60
N THR A 156 3.37 9.51 -9.89
CA THR A 156 4.51 10.36 -10.28
C THR A 156 5.85 9.65 -10.07
N PRO A 157 6.12 8.57 -10.83
CA PRO A 157 7.26 7.69 -10.57
C PRO A 157 8.62 8.37 -10.73
N ALA A 158 8.78 9.28 -11.70
CA ALA A 158 10.05 9.96 -11.93
C ALA A 158 10.52 10.78 -10.71
N LEU A 159 9.59 11.34 -9.96
CA LEU A 159 9.88 12.12 -8.74
C LEU A 159 10.10 11.21 -7.54
N HIS A 160 9.23 10.22 -7.33
CA HIS A 160 9.15 9.53 -6.05
C HIS A 160 9.92 8.20 -5.99
N CYS A 161 10.18 7.54 -7.13
CA CYS A 161 10.94 6.29 -7.11
C CYS A 161 12.34 6.43 -6.50
N PRO A 162 13.13 7.47 -6.77
CA PRO A 162 14.43 7.65 -6.11
C PRO A 162 14.33 7.76 -4.58
N HIS A 163 13.21 8.27 -4.07
CA HIS A 163 12.99 8.48 -2.64
C HIS A 163 12.66 7.18 -1.88
N THR A 164 12.33 6.10 -2.58
CA THR A 164 12.09 4.79 -1.97
C THR A 164 13.39 4.04 -1.66
N ALA A 165 14.51 4.44 -2.27
CA ALA A 165 15.81 3.80 -2.11
C ALA A 165 16.37 3.91 -0.67
N PRO A 166 17.33 3.07 -0.27
CA PRO A 166 17.99 3.15 1.05
C PRO A 166 18.61 4.52 1.36
N THR A 167 19.11 5.21 0.32
CA THR A 167 19.74 6.55 0.41
C THR A 167 18.85 7.60 -0.29
N GLY A 168 17.55 7.46 -0.22
CA GLY A 168 16.60 8.20 -1.05
C GLY A 168 16.16 9.55 -0.47
N GLY A 169 16.75 10.66 -0.91
CA GLY A 169 16.22 12.01 -0.77
C GLY A 169 15.64 12.37 0.61
N PRO A 170 14.35 12.69 0.71
CA PRO A 170 13.73 13.09 1.98
C PRO A 170 13.63 11.98 3.03
N CYS A 171 13.91 10.72 2.66
CA CYS A 171 13.88 9.58 3.57
C CYS A 171 15.28 9.19 4.11
N GLN A 172 16.14 10.20 4.37
CA GLN A 172 17.44 10.04 5.00
C GLN A 172 17.49 10.63 6.40
#